data_a18ef9b64631e9fd56f8ccb88d6959d2
#
_entry.id   a18ef9b64631e9fd56f8ccb88d6959d2
#
_cell.length_a   1.000
_cell.length_b   1.000
_cell.length_c   1.000
_cell.angle_alpha   90.00
_cell.angle_beta   90.00
_cell.angle_gamma   90.00
#
_symmetry.space_group_name_H-M   'P 1'
#
loop_
_entity.id
_entity.type
_entity.pdbx_description
1 polymer ?
#
loop_
_entity_poly.entity_id
_entity_poly.type
_entity_poly.pdbx_seq_one_letter_code
_entity_poly.pdbx_strand_id
1 'polypeptide(L)'
;MYAIFVGLRNLQLSEVTSLAFSGPIWVVIFSILFLGEKIRAKRWIAVGLGFVGVLIISKPGFDNLNFYYIYPVIFTLGFAGVSILIRKLTLVGEPVYLIAFYFSICSAIFGLFTLPLGNWKIPTSYDLGLLILIGLFGSIANLLLTAAYQKAEVSLTTPLKYLSLVFAIVFGYFLFQESPTIYTLSGAGLIVISSAIIFVREHQLKR
;
A
#
# COMPACT_ATOMS: atom_id res chain seq x y z
N MET A 1 7.80 -8.10 0.37
CA MET A 1 8.74 -7.14 1.04
C MET A 1 10.13 -7.15 0.42
N TYR A 2 10.86 -8.27 0.32
CA TYR A 2 12.22 -8.30 -0.27
C TYR A 2 12.32 -7.59 -1.63
N ALA A 3 11.39 -7.87 -2.54
CA ALA A 3 11.38 -7.28 -3.89
C ALA A 3 11.41 -5.73 -3.87
N ILE A 4 10.62 -5.07 -3.00
CA ILE A 4 10.61 -3.61 -2.96
C ILE A 4 11.95 -3.03 -2.50
N PHE A 5 12.65 -3.70 -1.56
CA PHE A 5 13.97 -3.28 -1.11
C PHE A 5 15.04 -3.44 -2.19
N VAL A 6 14.95 -4.49 -3.03
CA VAL A 6 15.83 -4.64 -4.20
C VAL A 6 15.57 -3.48 -5.19
N GLY A 7 14.32 -3.12 -5.42
CA GLY A 7 13.97 -1.93 -6.21
C GLY A 7 14.59 -0.66 -5.64
N LEU A 8 14.41 -0.39 -4.34
CA LEU A 8 14.92 0.80 -3.66
C LEU A 8 16.46 0.90 -3.67
N ARG A 9 17.17 -0.23 -3.76
CA ARG A 9 18.63 -0.24 -3.85
C ARG A 9 19.15 0.18 -5.23
N ASN A 10 18.38 -0.05 -6.30
CA ASN A 10 18.86 0.05 -7.68
C ASN A 10 18.12 1.10 -8.52
N LEU A 11 17.02 1.65 -8.02
CA LEU A 11 16.17 2.64 -8.70
C LEU A 11 15.98 3.87 -7.81
N GLN A 12 15.52 4.97 -8.40
CA GLN A 12 15.16 6.17 -7.64
C GLN A 12 13.93 5.90 -6.77
N LEU A 13 13.90 6.50 -5.57
CA LEU A 13 12.78 6.35 -4.63
C LEU A 13 11.44 6.74 -5.26
N SER A 14 11.43 7.79 -6.08
CA SER A 14 10.25 8.27 -6.81
C SER A 14 9.68 7.23 -7.78
N GLU A 15 10.54 6.51 -8.48
CA GLU A 15 10.17 5.46 -9.43
C GLU A 15 9.58 4.25 -8.70
N VAL A 16 10.28 3.78 -7.66
CA VAL A 16 9.84 2.63 -6.85
C VAL A 16 8.50 2.93 -6.17
N THR A 17 8.34 4.12 -5.60
CA THR A 17 7.08 4.51 -4.94
C THR A 17 5.93 4.64 -5.95
N SER A 18 6.16 5.22 -7.12
CA SER A 18 5.14 5.30 -8.18
C SER A 18 4.64 3.92 -8.59
N LEU A 19 5.58 2.99 -8.81
CA LEU A 19 5.24 1.61 -9.15
C LEU A 19 4.55 0.88 -7.98
N ALA A 20 5.01 1.08 -6.75
CA ALA A 20 4.39 0.48 -5.56
C ALA A 20 2.94 0.97 -5.37
N PHE A 21 2.67 2.23 -5.66
CA PHE A 21 1.31 2.79 -5.62
C PHE A 21 0.44 2.40 -6.82
N SER A 22 0.94 1.64 -7.80
CA SER A 22 0.07 0.96 -8.78
C SER A 22 -0.71 -0.21 -8.15
N GLY A 23 -0.34 -0.64 -6.94
CA GLY A 23 -0.98 -1.74 -6.21
C GLY A 23 -2.51 -1.70 -6.17
N PRO A 24 -3.16 -0.57 -5.86
CA PRO A 24 -4.62 -0.47 -5.90
C PRO A 24 -5.25 -0.83 -7.25
N ILE A 25 -4.58 -0.55 -8.36
CA ILE A 25 -5.07 -0.94 -9.71
C ILE A 25 -5.10 -2.47 -9.82
N TRP A 26 -4.02 -3.14 -9.43
CA TRP A 26 -3.94 -4.60 -9.46
C TRP A 26 -4.93 -5.26 -8.51
N VAL A 27 -5.17 -4.68 -7.32
CA VAL A 27 -6.17 -5.17 -6.38
C VAL A 27 -7.57 -5.08 -6.99
N VAL A 28 -7.91 -3.98 -7.67
CA VAL A 28 -9.20 -3.83 -8.36
C VAL A 28 -9.34 -4.88 -9.47
N ILE A 29 -8.32 -5.11 -10.28
CA ILE A 29 -8.33 -6.15 -11.32
C ILE A 29 -8.52 -7.53 -10.69
N PHE A 30 -7.76 -7.86 -9.65
CA PHE A 30 -7.84 -9.16 -8.98
C PHE A 30 -9.16 -9.37 -8.24
N SER A 31 -9.78 -8.30 -7.71
CA SER A 31 -11.09 -8.42 -7.07
C SER A 31 -12.19 -8.78 -8.06
N ILE A 32 -12.11 -8.28 -9.30
CA ILE A 32 -13.01 -8.72 -10.37
C ILE A 32 -12.78 -10.20 -10.70
N LEU A 33 -11.52 -10.57 -10.91
CA LEU A 33 -11.16 -11.93 -11.39
C LEU A 33 -11.41 -13.02 -10.35
N PHE A 34 -11.09 -12.76 -9.08
CA PHE A 34 -11.06 -13.79 -8.04
C PHE A 34 -12.18 -13.70 -7.01
N LEU A 35 -12.81 -12.53 -6.85
CA LEU A 35 -13.92 -12.33 -5.91
C LEU A 35 -15.25 -12.07 -6.63
N GLY A 36 -15.25 -11.84 -7.95
CA GLY A 36 -16.44 -11.51 -8.70
C GLY A 36 -17.06 -10.15 -8.35
N GLU A 37 -16.25 -9.23 -7.77
CA GLU A 37 -16.73 -7.90 -7.43
C GLU A 37 -17.16 -7.12 -8.68
N LYS A 38 -18.36 -6.54 -8.65
CA LYS A 38 -18.86 -5.72 -9.76
C LYS A 38 -18.40 -4.27 -9.60
N ILE A 39 -17.35 -3.92 -10.34
CA ILE A 39 -16.74 -2.59 -10.28
C ILE A 39 -17.44 -1.65 -11.26
N ARG A 40 -18.01 -0.56 -10.73
CA ARG A 40 -18.66 0.47 -11.55
C ARG A 40 -17.64 1.53 -12.02
N ALA A 41 -17.94 2.24 -13.11
CA ALA A 41 -17.06 3.24 -13.73
C ALA A 41 -16.52 4.30 -12.74
N LYS A 42 -17.34 4.76 -11.79
CA LYS A 42 -16.91 5.76 -10.79
C LYS A 42 -15.75 5.25 -9.90
N ARG A 43 -15.67 3.94 -9.63
CA ARG A 43 -14.59 3.35 -8.84
C ARG A 43 -13.28 3.31 -9.66
N TRP A 44 -13.37 3.02 -10.95
CA TRP A 44 -12.24 3.12 -11.87
C TRP A 44 -11.72 4.55 -11.99
N ILE A 45 -12.63 5.54 -12.10
CA ILE A 45 -12.26 6.97 -12.13
C ILE A 45 -11.51 7.34 -10.83
N ALA A 46 -11.99 6.91 -9.68
CA ALA A 46 -11.32 7.20 -8.41
C ALA A 46 -9.93 6.57 -8.35
N VAL A 47 -9.79 5.29 -8.72
CA VAL A 47 -8.47 4.62 -8.77
C VAL A 47 -7.53 5.34 -9.73
N GLY A 48 -8.01 5.71 -10.92
CA GLY A 48 -7.23 6.44 -11.91
C GLY A 48 -6.79 7.83 -11.42
N LEU A 49 -7.70 8.61 -10.83
CA LEU A 49 -7.38 9.93 -10.27
C LEU A 49 -6.34 9.84 -9.14
N GLY A 50 -6.52 8.86 -8.23
CA GLY A 50 -5.56 8.64 -7.15
C GLY A 50 -4.17 8.29 -7.71
N PHE A 51 -4.10 7.44 -8.71
CA PHE A 51 -2.84 7.05 -9.34
C PHE A 51 -2.18 8.22 -10.09
N VAL A 52 -2.95 9.04 -10.82
CA VAL A 52 -2.44 10.27 -11.44
C VAL A 52 -1.87 11.22 -10.37
N GLY A 53 -2.55 11.38 -9.24
CA GLY A 53 -2.02 12.14 -8.10
C GLY A 53 -0.67 11.63 -7.62
N VAL A 54 -0.50 10.29 -7.51
CA VAL A 54 0.79 9.67 -7.16
C VAL A 54 1.88 10.01 -8.19
N LEU A 55 1.58 9.90 -9.49
CA LEU A 55 2.54 10.21 -10.55
C LEU A 55 3.00 11.68 -10.51
N ILE A 56 2.09 12.61 -10.22
CA ILE A 56 2.41 14.03 -10.10
C ILE A 56 3.34 14.28 -8.89
N ILE A 57 3.10 13.63 -7.74
CA ILE A 57 3.94 13.75 -6.54
C ILE A 57 5.32 13.14 -6.79
N SER A 58 5.35 11.93 -7.30
CA SER A 58 6.56 11.13 -7.42
C SER A 58 7.48 11.58 -8.54
N LYS A 59 6.93 12.18 -9.62
CA LYS A 59 7.69 12.61 -10.82
C LYS A 59 8.71 11.56 -11.28
N PRO A 60 8.28 10.31 -11.58
CA PRO A 60 9.22 9.28 -11.99
C PRO A 60 9.92 9.69 -13.29
N GLY A 61 11.25 9.55 -13.36
CA GLY A 61 12.04 9.86 -14.54
C GLY A 61 11.84 8.84 -15.66
N PHE A 62 11.97 7.55 -15.33
CA PHE A 62 11.94 6.43 -16.29
C PHE A 62 12.89 6.61 -17.50
N ASP A 63 13.96 7.39 -17.33
CA ASP A 63 14.84 7.79 -18.44
C ASP A 63 15.59 6.62 -19.09
N ASN A 64 15.79 5.53 -18.33
CA ASN A 64 16.40 4.29 -18.81
C ASN A 64 15.66 3.09 -18.25
N LEU A 65 14.94 2.37 -19.11
CA LEU A 65 14.29 1.12 -18.74
C LEU A 65 15.32 0.11 -18.23
N ASN A 66 15.30 -0.19 -16.94
CA ASN A 66 16.21 -1.10 -16.29
C ASN A 66 15.41 -2.35 -15.84
N PHE A 67 16.05 -3.51 -15.89
CA PHE A 67 15.47 -4.77 -15.42
C PHE A 67 14.95 -4.69 -13.97
N TYR A 68 15.55 -3.83 -13.15
CA TYR A 68 15.13 -3.64 -11.76
C TYR A 68 13.71 -3.11 -11.57
N TYR A 69 13.05 -2.53 -12.58
CA TYR A 69 11.63 -2.13 -12.52
C TYR A 69 10.67 -3.31 -12.30
N ILE A 70 11.09 -4.53 -12.62
CA ILE A 70 10.28 -5.73 -12.40
C ILE A 70 10.03 -5.99 -10.90
N TYR A 71 10.93 -5.60 -10.01
CA TYR A 71 10.82 -5.88 -8.58
C TYR A 71 9.65 -5.14 -7.90
N PRO A 72 9.47 -3.81 -8.05
CA PRO A 72 8.28 -3.12 -7.56
C PRO A 72 6.98 -3.66 -8.15
N VAL A 73 6.98 -4.08 -9.42
CA VAL A 73 5.80 -4.68 -10.06
C VAL A 73 5.46 -6.03 -9.42
N ILE A 74 6.44 -6.91 -9.22
CA ILE A 74 6.24 -8.18 -8.50
C ILE A 74 5.70 -7.92 -7.08
N PHE A 75 6.22 -6.92 -6.40
CA PHE A 75 5.72 -6.53 -5.08
C PHE A 75 4.25 -6.15 -5.13
N THR A 76 3.81 -5.32 -6.08
CA THR A 76 2.41 -4.88 -6.18
C THR A 76 1.45 -6.00 -6.55
N LEU A 77 1.89 -6.91 -7.43
CA LEU A 77 1.11 -8.11 -7.76
C LEU A 77 0.96 -9.03 -6.55
N GLY A 78 2.06 -9.27 -5.82
CA GLY A 78 2.02 -10.05 -4.58
C GLY A 78 1.14 -9.40 -3.52
N PHE A 79 1.23 -8.07 -3.38
CA PHE A 79 0.35 -7.31 -2.49
C PHE A 79 -1.13 -7.45 -2.87
N ALA A 80 -1.47 -7.37 -4.16
CA ALA A 80 -2.83 -7.58 -4.65
C ALA A 80 -3.32 -9.00 -4.34
N GLY A 81 -2.49 -10.01 -4.59
CA GLY A 81 -2.81 -11.40 -4.27
C GLY A 81 -3.11 -11.61 -2.79
N VAL A 82 -2.25 -11.10 -1.91
CA VAL A 82 -2.44 -11.18 -0.45
C VAL A 82 -3.73 -10.48 -0.02
N SER A 83 -4.04 -9.30 -0.57
CA SER A 83 -5.28 -8.57 -0.26
C SER A 83 -6.53 -9.39 -0.60
N ILE A 84 -6.53 -10.07 -1.74
CA ILE A 84 -7.61 -10.97 -2.15
C ILE A 84 -7.72 -12.21 -1.24
N LEU A 85 -6.59 -12.82 -0.86
CA LEU A 85 -6.57 -13.96 0.05
C LEU A 85 -7.13 -13.58 1.44
N ILE A 86 -6.71 -12.46 2.00
CA ILE A 86 -7.25 -11.94 3.26
C ILE A 86 -8.77 -11.77 3.14
N ARG A 87 -9.26 -11.17 2.05
CA ARG A 87 -10.70 -11.00 1.84
C ARG A 87 -11.44 -12.33 1.75
N LYS A 88 -10.88 -13.31 1.03
CA LYS A 88 -11.47 -14.66 0.97
C LYS A 88 -11.58 -15.30 2.34
N LEU A 89 -10.54 -15.23 3.16
CA LEU A 89 -10.56 -15.75 4.53
C LEU A 89 -11.62 -15.06 5.39
N THR A 90 -11.75 -13.75 5.29
CA THR A 90 -12.80 -13.02 6.02
C THR A 90 -14.21 -13.38 5.56
N LEU A 91 -14.41 -13.72 4.28
CA LEU A 91 -15.71 -14.16 3.75
C LEU A 91 -16.09 -15.58 4.20
N VAL A 92 -15.10 -16.43 4.43
CA VAL A 92 -15.33 -17.79 5.02
C VAL A 92 -15.67 -17.69 6.51
N GLY A 93 -15.49 -16.52 7.14
CA GLY A 93 -15.84 -16.31 8.54
C GLY A 93 -14.66 -16.42 9.51
N GLU A 94 -13.42 -16.52 8.99
CA GLU A 94 -12.24 -16.54 9.84
C GLU A 94 -12.09 -15.22 10.62
N PRO A 95 -11.77 -15.29 11.93
CA PRO A 95 -11.67 -14.09 12.74
C PRO A 95 -10.45 -13.24 12.35
N VAL A 96 -10.65 -11.92 12.35
CA VAL A 96 -9.64 -10.92 11.94
C VAL A 96 -8.30 -11.09 12.65
N TYR A 97 -8.35 -11.34 13.97
CA TYR A 97 -7.12 -11.49 14.77
C TYR A 97 -6.32 -12.74 14.37
N LEU A 98 -7.00 -13.81 13.97
CA LEU A 98 -6.36 -15.05 13.54
C LEU A 98 -5.64 -14.85 12.20
N ILE A 99 -6.30 -14.21 11.23
CA ILE A 99 -5.72 -13.89 9.93
C ILE A 99 -4.49 -13.00 10.10
N ALA A 100 -4.61 -11.93 10.92
CA ALA A 100 -3.49 -11.00 11.17
C ALA A 100 -2.34 -11.69 11.90
N PHE A 101 -2.62 -12.60 12.84
CA PHE A 101 -1.63 -13.36 13.57
C PHE A 101 -0.81 -14.28 12.65
N TYR A 102 -1.48 -15.11 11.85
CA TYR A 102 -0.78 -15.97 10.89
C TYR A 102 -0.01 -15.19 9.83
N PHE A 103 -0.56 -14.09 9.35
CA PHE A 103 0.15 -13.20 8.43
C PHE A 103 1.45 -12.68 9.07
N SER A 104 1.42 -12.27 10.33
CA SER A 104 2.58 -11.77 11.06
C SER A 104 3.62 -12.87 11.29
N ILE A 105 3.20 -14.08 11.70
CA ILE A 105 4.09 -15.23 11.88
C ILE A 105 4.76 -15.62 10.55
N CYS A 106 3.98 -15.78 9.49
CA CYS A 106 4.53 -16.10 8.17
C CYS A 106 5.53 -15.03 7.72
N SER A 107 5.20 -13.75 7.92
CA SER A 107 6.11 -12.64 7.59
C SER A 107 7.41 -12.70 8.39
N ALA A 108 7.35 -13.05 9.68
CA ALA A 108 8.53 -13.21 10.53
C ALA A 108 9.39 -14.40 10.08
N ILE A 109 8.77 -15.55 9.81
CA ILE A 109 9.49 -16.75 9.31
C ILE A 109 10.20 -16.45 7.99
N PHE A 110 9.47 -15.86 7.00
CA PHE A 110 10.07 -15.46 5.74
C PHE A 110 11.15 -14.38 5.91
N GLY A 111 11.01 -13.49 6.90
CA GLY A 111 12.06 -12.55 7.30
C GLY A 111 13.34 -13.27 7.74
N LEU A 112 13.23 -14.31 8.56
CA LEU A 112 14.36 -15.10 9.03
C LEU A 112 15.09 -15.83 7.89
N PHE A 113 14.39 -16.26 6.85
CA PHE A 113 15.02 -16.86 5.66
C PHE A 113 15.91 -15.88 4.89
N THR A 114 15.84 -14.58 5.16
CA THR A 114 16.77 -13.60 4.58
C THR A 114 18.10 -13.49 5.33
N LEU A 115 18.25 -14.12 6.49
CA LEU A 115 19.50 -14.14 7.27
C LEU A 115 20.73 -14.58 6.44
N PRO A 116 20.67 -15.71 5.69
CA PRO A 116 21.82 -16.17 4.92
C PRO A 116 22.12 -15.31 3.68
N LEU A 117 21.19 -14.43 3.28
CA LEU A 117 21.40 -13.55 2.12
C LEU A 117 22.35 -12.37 2.41
N GLY A 118 22.82 -12.24 3.65
CA GLY A 118 23.89 -11.35 4.07
C GLY A 118 23.45 -9.97 4.56
N ASN A 119 24.35 -9.33 5.33
CA ASN A 119 24.25 -7.94 5.82
C ASN A 119 23.24 -7.67 6.97
N TRP A 120 22.81 -8.69 7.70
CA TRP A 120 22.13 -8.46 8.96
C TRP A 120 23.08 -7.79 9.95
N LYS A 121 22.71 -6.63 10.45
CA LYS A 121 23.43 -5.92 11.52
C LYS A 121 22.65 -6.08 12.82
N ILE A 122 23.36 -6.28 13.91
CA ILE A 122 22.74 -6.25 15.24
C ILE A 122 22.31 -4.80 15.52
N PRO A 123 21.02 -4.55 15.78
CA PRO A 123 20.54 -3.19 16.02
C PRO A 123 21.10 -2.64 17.33
N THR A 124 21.34 -1.33 17.38
CA THR A 124 21.66 -0.63 18.64
C THR A 124 20.41 -0.59 19.54
N SER A 125 20.57 -0.26 20.82
CA SER A 125 19.40 -0.14 21.73
C SER A 125 18.39 0.89 21.24
N TYR A 126 18.84 1.96 20.62
CA TYR A 126 18.00 2.97 19.99
C TYR A 126 17.23 2.41 18.78
N ASP A 127 17.93 1.74 17.87
CA ASP A 127 17.33 1.11 16.70
C ASP A 127 16.31 0.04 17.11
N LEU A 128 16.60 -0.73 18.18
CA LEU A 128 15.68 -1.73 18.71
C LEU A 128 14.36 -1.09 19.17
N GLY A 129 14.44 0.07 19.86
CA GLY A 129 13.27 0.83 20.27
C GLY A 129 12.42 1.26 19.07
N LEU A 130 13.05 1.78 18.01
CA LEU A 130 12.36 2.17 16.79
C LEU A 130 11.74 0.96 16.08
N LEU A 131 12.44 -0.18 16.01
CA LEU A 131 11.93 -1.40 15.40
C LEU A 131 10.70 -1.94 16.15
N ILE A 132 10.69 -1.88 17.48
CA ILE A 132 9.52 -2.27 18.28
C ILE A 132 8.34 -1.35 17.99
N LEU A 133 8.54 -0.03 17.92
CA LEU A 133 7.49 0.92 17.57
C LEU A 133 6.94 0.66 16.16
N ILE A 134 7.80 0.46 15.18
CA ILE A 134 7.39 0.11 13.80
C ILE A 134 6.58 -1.18 13.79
N GLY A 135 7.02 -2.21 14.53
CA GLY A 135 6.33 -3.48 14.64
C GLY A 135 4.95 -3.34 15.29
N LEU A 136 4.84 -2.54 16.36
CA LEU A 136 3.59 -2.27 17.06
C LEU A 136 2.57 -1.55 16.15
N PHE A 137 2.97 -0.41 15.56
CA PHE A 137 2.10 0.33 14.65
C PHE A 137 1.76 -0.46 13.39
N GLY A 138 2.72 -1.22 12.85
CA GLY A 138 2.50 -2.11 11.71
C GLY A 138 1.50 -3.22 12.02
N SER A 139 1.55 -3.81 13.21
CA SER A 139 0.60 -4.84 13.64
C SER A 139 -0.81 -4.26 13.82
N ILE A 140 -0.94 -3.08 14.44
CA ILE A 140 -2.22 -2.39 14.57
C ILE A 140 -2.79 -2.06 13.19
N ALA A 141 -1.97 -1.51 12.29
CA ALA A 141 -2.39 -1.19 10.93
C ALA A 141 -2.85 -2.44 10.16
N ASN A 142 -2.16 -3.57 10.31
CA ASN A 142 -2.55 -4.84 9.70
C ASN A 142 -3.88 -5.36 10.22
N LEU A 143 -4.11 -5.29 11.54
CA LEU A 143 -5.40 -5.65 12.15
C LEU A 143 -6.54 -4.78 11.60
N LEU A 144 -6.35 -3.46 11.56
CA LEU A 144 -7.35 -2.52 11.06
C LEU A 144 -7.63 -2.75 9.56
N LEU A 145 -6.60 -3.02 8.77
CA LEU A 145 -6.75 -3.33 7.36
C LEU A 145 -7.53 -4.63 7.13
N THR A 146 -7.21 -5.67 7.88
CA THR A 146 -7.91 -6.96 7.82
C THR A 146 -9.38 -6.80 8.24
N ALA A 147 -9.65 -6.01 9.29
CA ALA A 147 -11.01 -5.67 9.70
C ALA A 147 -11.77 -4.86 8.64
N ALA A 148 -11.09 -3.95 7.94
CA ALA A 148 -11.68 -3.22 6.83
C ALA A 148 -12.07 -4.16 5.68
N TYR A 149 -11.21 -5.11 5.35
CA TYR A 149 -11.49 -6.13 4.32
C TYR A 149 -12.59 -7.11 4.73
N GLN A 150 -12.86 -7.28 6.03
CA GLN A 150 -14.02 -8.05 6.48
C GLN A 150 -15.34 -7.31 6.24
N LYS A 151 -15.36 -5.98 6.43
CA LYS A 151 -16.58 -5.16 6.41
C LYS A 151 -16.93 -4.56 5.04
N ALA A 152 -15.95 -4.45 4.13
CA ALA A 152 -16.11 -3.80 2.84
C ALA A 152 -15.36 -4.53 1.73
N GLU A 153 -15.78 -4.32 0.49
CA GLU A 153 -15.10 -4.83 -0.69
C GLU A 153 -13.65 -4.31 -0.77
N VAL A 154 -12.74 -5.17 -1.22
CA VAL A 154 -11.31 -4.83 -1.32
C VAL A 154 -11.09 -3.71 -2.33
N SER A 155 -11.81 -3.74 -3.44
CA SER A 155 -11.78 -2.70 -4.48
C SER A 155 -12.22 -1.32 -3.98
N LEU A 156 -12.99 -1.26 -2.89
CA LEU A 156 -13.42 -0.01 -2.25
C LEU A 156 -12.37 0.52 -1.27
N THR A 157 -11.81 -0.37 -0.45
CA THR A 157 -10.88 0.02 0.63
C THR A 157 -9.48 0.32 0.12
N THR A 158 -9.05 -0.35 -0.94
CA THR A 158 -7.65 -0.27 -1.40
C THR A 158 -7.26 1.10 -1.97
N PRO A 159 -8.08 1.83 -2.74
CA PRO A 159 -7.71 3.17 -3.20
C PRO A 159 -7.51 4.20 -2.07
N LEU A 160 -8.12 3.95 -0.89
CA LEU A 160 -7.89 4.79 0.29
C LEU A 160 -6.43 4.76 0.78
N LYS A 161 -5.65 3.77 0.37
CA LYS A 161 -4.20 3.72 0.64
C LYS A 161 -3.44 4.90 0.05
N TYR A 162 -3.93 5.51 -1.01
CA TYR A 162 -3.31 6.73 -1.54
C TYR A 162 -3.26 7.86 -0.50
N LEU A 163 -4.19 7.88 0.48
CA LEU A 163 -4.17 8.85 1.58
C LEU A 163 -2.89 8.77 2.42
N SER A 164 -2.20 7.63 2.44
CA SER A 164 -0.92 7.52 3.14
C SER A 164 0.14 8.49 2.60
N LEU A 165 0.08 8.84 1.31
CA LEU A 165 0.95 9.88 0.74
C LEU A 165 0.61 11.28 1.29
N VAL A 166 -0.68 11.58 1.48
CA VAL A 166 -1.11 12.85 2.07
C VAL A 166 -0.60 12.95 3.51
N PHE A 167 -0.74 11.88 4.29
CA PHE A 167 -0.17 11.84 5.64
C PHE A 167 1.36 11.94 5.63
N ALA A 168 2.05 11.30 4.68
CA ALA A 168 3.50 11.41 4.55
C ALA A 168 3.93 12.87 4.29
N ILE A 169 3.20 13.62 3.45
CA ILE A 169 3.47 15.04 3.20
C ILE A 169 3.27 15.87 4.48
N VAL A 170 2.19 15.62 5.22
CA VAL A 170 1.91 16.32 6.48
C VAL A 170 3.01 16.04 7.49
N PHE A 171 3.39 14.79 7.70
CA PHE A 171 4.48 14.43 8.62
C PHE A 171 5.85 14.93 8.13
N GLY A 172 6.12 14.92 6.82
CA GLY A 172 7.32 15.48 6.21
C GLY A 172 7.46 16.97 6.55
N TYR A 173 6.36 17.72 6.43
CA TYR A 173 6.35 19.14 6.78
C TYR A 173 6.59 19.39 8.27
N PHE A 174 5.86 18.70 9.17
CA PHE A 174 5.94 18.97 10.61
C PHE A 174 7.17 18.38 11.30
N LEU A 175 7.61 17.17 10.91
CA LEU A 175 8.69 16.46 11.59
C LEU A 175 10.05 16.69 10.91
N PHE A 176 10.08 16.83 9.59
CA PHE A 176 11.31 16.97 8.81
C PHE A 176 11.49 18.36 8.20
N GLN A 177 10.51 19.28 8.42
CA GLN A 177 10.50 20.65 7.87
C GLN A 177 10.66 20.69 6.33
N GLU A 178 10.15 19.67 5.66
CA GLU A 178 10.15 19.60 4.21
C GLU A 178 9.08 20.54 3.64
N SER A 179 9.47 21.47 2.79
CA SER A 179 8.51 22.38 2.11
C SER A 179 7.83 21.68 0.93
N PRO A 180 6.50 21.45 0.99
CA PRO A 180 5.80 20.80 -0.12
C PRO A 180 5.81 21.69 -1.36
N THR A 181 6.17 21.11 -2.52
CA THR A 181 6.15 21.81 -3.80
C THR A 181 4.72 21.95 -4.32
N ILE A 182 4.51 22.82 -5.32
CA ILE A 182 3.19 22.95 -5.97
C ILE A 182 2.72 21.63 -6.57
N TYR A 183 3.62 20.80 -7.07
CA TYR A 183 3.31 19.46 -7.58
C TYR A 183 2.87 18.52 -6.47
N THR A 184 3.53 18.58 -5.31
CA THR A 184 3.15 17.81 -4.13
C THR A 184 1.74 18.16 -3.66
N LEU A 185 1.41 19.45 -3.61
CA LEU A 185 0.08 19.93 -3.21
C LEU A 185 -1.00 19.58 -4.23
N SER A 186 -0.73 19.73 -5.54
CA SER A 186 -1.70 19.39 -6.59
C SER A 186 -1.99 17.88 -6.64
N GLY A 187 -0.96 17.05 -6.53
CA GLY A 187 -1.14 15.59 -6.48
C GLY A 187 -1.87 15.14 -5.21
N ALA A 188 -1.56 15.73 -4.03
CA ALA A 188 -2.30 15.47 -2.81
C ALA A 188 -3.78 15.85 -2.93
N GLY A 189 -4.10 16.97 -3.57
CA GLY A 189 -5.47 17.40 -3.86
C GLY A 189 -6.23 16.36 -4.68
N LEU A 190 -5.62 15.81 -5.74
CA LEU A 190 -6.23 14.73 -6.55
C LEU A 190 -6.48 13.46 -5.74
N ILE A 191 -5.57 13.10 -4.85
CA ILE A 191 -5.72 11.92 -3.98
C ILE A 191 -6.89 12.12 -3.00
N VAL A 192 -7.01 13.30 -2.41
CA VAL A 192 -8.13 13.63 -1.52
C VAL A 192 -9.46 13.59 -2.28
N ILE A 193 -9.52 14.16 -3.49
CA ILE A 193 -10.71 14.11 -4.36
C ILE A 193 -11.07 12.66 -4.70
N SER A 194 -10.08 11.84 -5.09
CA SER A 194 -10.28 10.41 -5.35
C SER A 194 -10.91 9.70 -4.16
N SER A 195 -10.37 9.91 -2.97
CA SER A 195 -10.85 9.30 -1.75
C SER A 195 -12.25 9.78 -1.37
N ALA A 196 -12.55 11.08 -1.57
CA ALA A 196 -13.87 11.66 -1.35
C ALA A 196 -14.93 11.07 -2.29
N ILE A 197 -14.61 10.85 -3.58
CA ILE A 197 -15.51 10.19 -4.54
C ILE A 197 -15.93 8.80 -4.03
N ILE A 198 -14.98 8.04 -3.49
CA ILE A 198 -15.26 6.71 -2.94
C ILE A 198 -16.16 6.81 -1.71
N PHE A 199 -15.82 7.70 -0.77
CA PHE A 199 -16.55 7.86 0.49
C PHE A 199 -18.01 8.31 0.28
N VAL A 200 -18.22 9.36 -0.50
CA VAL A 200 -19.57 9.90 -0.78
C VAL A 200 -20.45 8.83 -1.44
N ARG A 201 -19.89 8.07 -2.36
CA ARG A 201 -20.65 7.04 -3.03
C ARG A 201 -21.03 5.88 -2.12
N GLU A 202 -20.13 5.42 -1.26
CA GLU A 202 -20.45 4.35 -0.30
C GLU A 202 -21.59 4.77 0.62
N HIS A 203 -21.61 6.03 1.04
CA HIS A 203 -22.70 6.57 1.84
C HIS A 203 -24.03 6.58 1.07
N GLN A 204 -24.01 6.85 -0.24
CA GLN A 204 -25.22 6.85 -1.08
C GLN A 204 -25.78 5.44 -1.35
N LEU A 205 -24.93 4.40 -1.30
CA LEU A 205 -25.35 3.01 -1.54
C LEU A 205 -25.90 2.31 -0.28
N LYS A 206 -25.65 2.88 0.90
CA LYS A 206 -26.17 2.39 2.18
C LYS A 206 -27.52 3.02 2.57
N ARG A 207 -27.99 4.00 1.84
CA ARG A 207 -29.33 4.58 1.90
C ARG A 207 -30.22 3.93 0.86
#